data_08e9482c80e52f7a8e4f3d1691308381
#
_entry.id   08e9482c80e52f7a8e4f3d1691308381
#
_cell.length_a   1.000
_cell.length_b   1.000
_cell.length_c   1.000
_cell.angle_alpha   90.00
_cell.angle_beta   90.00
_cell.angle_gamma   90.00
#
_symmetry.space_group_name_H-M   'P 1'
#
loop_
_entity.id
_entity.type
_entity.pdbx_description
1 polymer ?
#
loop_
_entity_poly.entity_id
_entity_poly.type
_entity_poly.pdbx_seq_one_letter_code
_entity_poly.pdbx_strand_id
1 'polypeptide(L)'
;MLGSATSALRTVLRDGGHHPSPNAGRCEAAFAGALGLRLGGANVYGGVTEPRPELGDGCAPEPADIRRAIRLSRAVTVAATGLAVLIALYFPARLRTLLTRLLLPSSFRSSVQAAARPLARGPLRAAEEEPD
;
A
#
# COMPACT_ATOMS: atom_id res chain seq x y z
N MET A 1 -22.77 -0.76 -2.43
CA MET A 1 -22.15 -0.21 -1.21
C MET A 1 -20.63 -0.31 -1.32
N LEU A 2 -19.89 0.66 -0.78
CA LEU A 2 -18.41 0.70 -0.84
C LEU A 2 -17.72 -0.16 0.25
N GLY A 3 -18.48 -0.88 1.06
CA GLY A 3 -17.96 -1.67 2.18
C GLY A 3 -18.18 -1.01 3.56
N SER A 4 -17.83 -1.74 4.61
CA SER A 4 -17.96 -1.32 6.00
C SER A 4 -16.61 -0.98 6.62
N ALA A 5 -16.39 0.30 6.95
CA ALA A 5 -15.15 0.74 7.61
C ALA A 5 -14.97 0.12 9.01
N THR A 6 -16.07 -0.01 9.75
CA THR A 6 -16.04 -0.62 11.09
C THR A 6 -15.66 -2.10 11.03
N SER A 7 -16.22 -2.84 10.07
CA SER A 7 -15.87 -4.24 9.88
C SER A 7 -14.41 -4.39 9.40
N ALA A 8 -13.97 -3.51 8.49
CA ALA A 8 -12.57 -3.48 8.05
C ALA A 8 -11.61 -3.32 9.23
N LEU A 9 -11.84 -2.31 10.09
CA LEU A 9 -11.00 -2.06 11.25
C LEU A 9 -10.99 -3.25 12.22
N ARG A 10 -12.17 -3.82 12.52
CA ARG A 10 -12.29 -4.98 13.40
C ARG A 10 -11.50 -6.18 12.88
N THR A 11 -11.63 -6.47 11.58
CA THR A 11 -10.93 -7.59 10.94
C THR A 11 -9.42 -7.37 10.92
N VAL A 12 -8.95 -6.13 10.64
CA VAL A 12 -7.51 -5.80 10.71
C VAL A 12 -6.94 -6.02 12.10
N LEU A 13 -7.64 -5.59 13.14
CA LEU A 13 -7.17 -5.72 14.52
C LEU A 13 -7.16 -7.18 14.99
N ARG A 14 -8.11 -8.00 14.53
CA ARG A 14 -8.20 -9.42 14.89
C ARG A 14 -7.24 -10.30 14.07
N ASP A 15 -7.23 -10.16 12.75
CA ASP A 15 -6.63 -11.12 11.83
C ASP A 15 -5.34 -10.62 11.17
N GLY A 16 -5.16 -9.30 11.05
CA GLY A 16 -4.08 -8.70 10.25
C GLY A 16 -2.65 -9.03 10.73
N GLY A 17 -2.50 -9.53 11.95
CA GLY A 17 -1.21 -9.97 12.50
C GLY A 17 -0.84 -11.42 12.23
N HIS A 18 -1.77 -12.24 11.75
CA HIS A 18 -1.54 -13.68 11.55
C HIS A 18 -0.80 -14.01 10.25
N HIS A 19 -0.74 -13.09 9.30
CA HIS A 19 -0.09 -13.30 8.02
C HIS A 19 1.44 -13.13 8.12
N PRO A 20 2.25 -13.97 7.45
CA PRO A 20 3.72 -13.91 7.48
C PRO A 20 4.28 -12.53 7.05
N SER A 21 3.58 -11.82 6.17
CA SER A 21 3.89 -10.43 5.80
C SER A 21 2.93 -9.48 6.53
N PRO A 22 3.40 -8.67 7.49
CA PRO A 22 2.52 -7.79 8.27
C PRO A 22 1.74 -6.77 7.43
N ASN A 23 2.33 -6.28 6.34
CA ASN A 23 1.69 -5.31 5.45
C ASN A 23 0.60 -5.97 4.60
N ALA A 24 0.90 -7.13 3.99
CA ALA A 24 -0.07 -7.90 3.22
C ALA A 24 -1.26 -8.29 4.10
N GLY A 25 -1.02 -8.90 5.26
CA GLY A 25 -2.07 -9.35 6.16
C GLY A 25 -3.02 -8.24 6.60
N ARG A 26 -2.50 -7.05 6.92
CA ARG A 26 -3.34 -5.90 7.26
C ARG A 26 -4.18 -5.40 6.09
N CYS A 27 -3.60 -5.34 4.88
CA CYS A 27 -4.34 -4.95 3.69
C CYS A 27 -5.43 -5.96 3.34
N GLU A 28 -5.09 -7.25 3.31
CA GLU A 28 -6.03 -8.33 3.01
C GLU A 28 -7.15 -8.39 4.04
N ALA A 29 -6.84 -8.32 5.34
CA ALA A 29 -7.83 -8.27 6.41
C ALA A 29 -8.76 -7.06 6.29
N ALA A 30 -8.23 -5.88 5.89
CA ALA A 30 -9.03 -4.69 5.66
C ALA A 30 -10.03 -4.89 4.52
N PHE A 31 -9.58 -5.46 3.40
CA PHE A 31 -10.46 -5.77 2.26
C PHE A 31 -11.48 -6.84 2.60
N ALA A 32 -11.07 -7.92 3.28
CA ALA A 32 -11.96 -8.98 3.74
C ALA A 32 -13.08 -8.42 4.61
N GLY A 33 -12.73 -7.64 5.63
CA GLY A 33 -13.70 -7.02 6.53
C GLY A 33 -14.60 -6.00 5.85
N ALA A 34 -14.03 -5.14 4.98
CA ALA A 34 -14.81 -4.13 4.26
C ALA A 34 -15.84 -4.74 3.33
N LEU A 35 -15.47 -5.79 2.61
CA LEU A 35 -16.30 -6.40 1.57
C LEU A 35 -17.16 -7.57 2.07
N GLY A 36 -16.99 -7.99 3.35
CA GLY A 36 -17.68 -9.14 3.91
C GLY A 36 -17.21 -10.46 3.31
N LEU A 37 -15.91 -10.58 3.06
CA LEU A 37 -15.29 -11.74 2.47
C LEU A 37 -14.44 -12.50 3.49
N ARG A 38 -14.06 -13.72 3.13
CA ARG A 38 -13.06 -14.54 3.82
C ARG A 38 -11.94 -14.86 2.82
N LEU A 39 -10.75 -14.37 3.10
CA LEU A 39 -9.56 -14.53 2.26
C LEU A 39 -8.56 -15.47 2.93
N GLY A 40 -7.66 -16.06 2.17
CA GLY A 40 -6.66 -17.01 2.68
C GLY A 40 -7.09 -18.47 2.53
N GLY A 41 -6.71 -19.30 3.49
CA GLY A 41 -6.94 -20.76 3.43
C GLY A 41 -5.83 -21.49 2.67
N ALA A 42 -6.15 -22.62 2.04
CA ALA A 42 -5.18 -23.42 1.32
C ALA A 42 -4.92 -22.85 -0.08
N ASN A 43 -3.72 -22.34 -0.29
CA ASN A 43 -3.28 -21.81 -1.60
C ASN A 43 -2.29 -22.76 -2.26
N VAL A 44 -2.31 -22.86 -3.58
CA VAL A 44 -1.38 -23.70 -4.35
C VAL A 44 -0.35 -22.82 -5.06
N TYR A 45 0.93 -23.01 -4.71
CA TYR A 45 2.07 -22.35 -5.34
C TYR A 45 3.00 -23.39 -5.96
N GLY A 46 3.20 -23.34 -7.26
CA GLY A 46 4.08 -24.29 -7.96
C GLY A 46 3.72 -25.77 -7.76
N GLY A 47 2.42 -26.08 -7.58
CA GLY A 47 1.94 -27.44 -7.31
C GLY A 47 1.98 -27.87 -5.83
N VAL A 48 2.50 -27.02 -4.94
CA VAL A 48 2.53 -27.29 -3.49
C VAL A 48 1.40 -26.51 -2.79
N THR A 49 0.62 -27.20 -1.97
CA THR A 49 -0.43 -26.58 -1.16
C THR A 49 0.17 -25.98 0.10
N GLU A 50 0.08 -24.66 0.24
CA GLU A 50 0.50 -23.95 1.45
C GLU A 50 -0.72 -23.47 2.24
N PRO A 51 -0.85 -23.85 3.53
CA PRO A 51 -1.88 -23.30 4.39
C PRO A 51 -1.57 -21.83 4.70
N ARG A 52 -2.53 -20.95 4.47
CA ARG A 52 -2.47 -19.53 4.84
C ARG A 52 -3.54 -19.22 5.87
N PRO A 53 -3.29 -18.30 6.81
CA PRO A 53 -4.31 -17.85 7.74
C PRO A 53 -5.55 -17.35 7.01
N GLU A 54 -6.72 -17.69 7.52
CA GLU A 54 -7.97 -17.10 7.05
C GLU A 54 -8.14 -15.70 7.65
N LEU A 55 -8.55 -14.75 6.82
CA LEU A 55 -8.74 -13.35 7.16
C LEU A 55 -10.17 -12.94 6.83
N GLY A 56 -10.91 -12.52 7.84
CA GLY A 56 -12.33 -12.19 7.73
C GLY A 56 -13.27 -13.38 7.95
N ASP A 57 -14.55 -13.07 8.21
CA ASP A 57 -15.61 -14.03 8.56
C ASP A 57 -16.68 -14.19 7.49
N GLY A 58 -16.48 -13.54 6.33
CA GLY A 58 -17.48 -13.49 5.28
C GLY A 58 -17.52 -14.73 4.40
N CYS A 59 -18.13 -14.56 3.22
CA CYS A 59 -18.19 -15.60 2.21
C CYS A 59 -16.86 -15.74 1.46
N ALA A 60 -16.64 -16.88 0.80
CA ALA A 60 -15.56 -17.04 -0.15
C ALA A 60 -15.69 -16.01 -1.29
N PRO A 61 -14.57 -15.47 -1.81
CA PRO A 61 -14.62 -14.47 -2.87
C PRO A 61 -15.15 -15.04 -4.19
N GLU A 62 -15.95 -14.26 -4.89
CA GLU A 62 -16.47 -14.55 -6.21
C GLU A 62 -15.88 -13.61 -7.26
N PRO A 63 -15.93 -13.94 -8.58
CA PRO A 63 -15.44 -13.04 -9.64
C PRO A 63 -16.09 -11.66 -9.63
N ALA A 64 -17.32 -11.54 -9.15
CA ALA A 64 -18.01 -10.26 -8.99
C ALA A 64 -17.34 -9.34 -7.95
N ASP A 65 -16.65 -9.90 -6.96
CA ASP A 65 -15.99 -9.15 -5.88
C ASP A 65 -14.76 -8.43 -6.36
N ILE A 66 -14.15 -8.85 -7.46
CA ILE A 66 -13.03 -8.12 -8.09
C ILE A 66 -13.46 -6.68 -8.41
N ARG A 67 -14.63 -6.48 -8.97
CA ARG A 67 -15.15 -5.13 -9.27
C ARG A 67 -15.44 -4.32 -8.01
N ARG A 68 -15.87 -4.98 -6.93
CA ARG A 68 -16.09 -4.35 -5.62
C ARG A 68 -14.76 -3.92 -5.00
N ALA A 69 -13.75 -4.78 -5.06
CA ALA A 69 -12.39 -4.50 -4.57
C ALA A 69 -11.75 -3.33 -5.35
N ILE A 70 -11.85 -3.31 -6.67
CA ILE A 70 -11.34 -2.21 -7.50
C ILE A 70 -12.01 -0.87 -7.11
N ARG A 71 -13.34 -0.86 -6.94
CA ARG A 71 -14.06 0.35 -6.52
C ARG A 71 -13.63 0.83 -5.14
N LEU A 72 -13.48 -0.09 -4.20
CA LEU A 72 -13.00 0.22 -2.85
C LEU A 72 -11.57 0.80 -2.89
N SER A 73 -10.65 0.16 -3.62
CA SER A 73 -9.28 0.62 -3.79
C SER A 73 -9.23 2.04 -4.38
N ARG A 74 -9.99 2.31 -5.44
CA ARG A 74 -10.10 3.65 -6.04
C ARG A 74 -10.64 4.68 -5.06
N ALA A 75 -11.68 4.35 -4.30
CA ALA A 75 -12.26 5.25 -3.31
C ALA A 75 -11.25 5.60 -2.20
N VAL A 76 -10.52 4.62 -1.70
CA VAL A 76 -9.46 4.82 -0.69
C VAL A 76 -8.33 5.69 -1.26
N THR A 77 -7.89 5.42 -2.50
CA THR A 77 -6.84 6.21 -3.16
C THR A 77 -7.27 7.67 -3.33
N VAL A 78 -8.48 7.92 -3.83
CA VAL A 78 -9.01 9.28 -4.01
C VAL A 78 -9.13 10.00 -2.67
N ALA A 79 -9.65 9.33 -1.64
CA ALA A 79 -9.78 9.91 -0.30
C ALA A 79 -8.40 10.24 0.31
N ALA A 80 -7.44 9.34 0.21
CA ALA A 80 -6.08 9.54 0.72
C ALA A 80 -5.37 10.68 -0.03
N THR A 81 -5.50 10.73 -1.35
CA THR A 81 -4.92 11.82 -2.17
C THR A 81 -5.58 13.15 -1.84
N GLY A 82 -6.91 13.20 -1.73
CA GLY A 82 -7.63 14.41 -1.33
C GLY A 82 -7.20 14.92 0.04
N LEU A 83 -7.07 14.03 1.02
CA LEU A 83 -6.59 14.38 2.36
C LEU A 83 -5.15 14.91 2.30
N ALA A 84 -4.26 14.27 1.55
CA ALA A 84 -2.88 14.73 1.39
C ALA A 84 -2.81 16.13 0.75
N VAL A 85 -3.62 16.40 -0.25
CA VAL A 85 -3.73 17.73 -0.88
C VAL A 85 -4.25 18.77 0.13
N LEU A 86 -5.31 18.45 0.88
CA LEU A 86 -5.83 19.34 1.91
C LEU A 86 -4.77 19.68 2.96
N ILE A 87 -4.05 18.68 3.47
CA ILE A 87 -2.94 18.89 4.41
C ILE A 87 -1.87 19.79 3.76
N ALA A 88 -1.54 19.54 2.48
CA ALA A 88 -0.55 20.33 1.77
C ALA A 88 -0.94 21.81 1.60
N LEU A 89 -2.23 22.09 1.44
CA LEU A 89 -2.74 23.44 1.24
C LEU A 89 -2.91 24.22 2.57
N TYR A 90 -3.39 23.55 3.61
CA TYR A 90 -3.75 24.21 4.87
C TYR A 90 -2.61 24.28 5.90
N PHE A 91 -1.60 23.42 5.79
CA PHE A 91 -0.51 23.42 6.76
C PHE A 91 0.74 24.14 6.23
N PRO A 92 1.38 25.05 7.01
CA PRO A 92 2.62 25.72 6.61
C PRO A 92 3.73 24.68 6.40
N ALA A 93 4.68 25.00 5.51
CA ALA A 93 5.71 24.07 5.05
C ALA A 93 6.48 23.37 6.20
N ARG A 94 6.74 24.09 7.30
CA ARG A 94 7.42 23.53 8.49
C ARG A 94 6.60 22.42 9.19
N LEU A 95 5.29 22.63 9.31
CA LEU A 95 4.41 21.62 9.95
C LEU A 95 4.20 20.40 9.04
N ARG A 96 4.14 20.60 7.73
CA ARG A 96 4.13 19.49 6.75
C ARG A 96 5.37 18.61 6.90
N THR A 97 6.55 19.21 7.04
CA THR A 97 7.80 18.47 7.21
C THR A 97 7.82 17.68 8.52
N LEU A 98 7.27 18.23 9.61
CA LEU A 98 7.17 17.52 10.88
C LEU A 98 6.18 16.34 10.78
N LEU A 99 5.01 16.54 10.19
CA LEU A 99 4.03 15.48 9.98
C LEU A 99 4.59 14.35 9.09
N THR A 100 5.29 14.70 8.02
CA THR A 100 5.94 13.71 7.14
C THR A 100 7.02 12.93 7.89
N ARG A 101 7.79 13.60 8.76
CA ARG A 101 8.80 12.93 9.58
C ARG A 101 8.20 12.01 10.64
N LEU A 102 7.03 12.34 11.17
CA LEU A 102 6.36 11.57 12.20
C LEU A 102 5.61 10.37 11.63
N LEU A 103 4.93 10.55 10.50
CA LEU A 103 4.03 9.55 9.90
C LEU A 103 4.73 8.58 8.94
N LEU A 104 5.84 9.00 8.30
CA LEU A 104 6.56 8.16 7.37
C LEU A 104 7.71 7.42 8.05
N PRO A 105 7.74 6.10 7.99
CA PRO A 105 8.87 5.31 8.51
C PRO A 105 10.17 5.72 7.81
N SER A 106 11.29 5.57 8.53
CA SER A 106 12.63 5.97 8.05
C SER A 106 13.02 5.31 6.72
N SER A 107 12.60 4.07 6.52
CA SER A 107 12.81 3.29 5.30
C SER A 107 12.16 3.92 4.06
N PHE A 108 10.95 4.46 4.21
CA PHE A 108 10.25 5.11 3.09
C PHE A 108 10.85 6.48 2.75
N ARG A 109 11.33 7.22 3.77
CA ARG A 109 12.00 8.52 3.59
C ARG A 109 13.29 8.41 2.78
N SER A 110 14.10 7.40 3.04
CA SER A 110 15.35 7.18 2.29
C SER A 110 15.09 6.85 0.82
N SER A 111 14.04 6.10 0.51
CA SER A 111 13.66 5.76 -0.86
C SER A 111 13.18 7.00 -1.65
N VAL A 112 12.36 7.86 -1.04
CA VAL A 112 11.90 9.11 -1.67
C VAL A 112 13.05 10.09 -1.86
N GLN A 113 13.97 10.18 -0.91
CA GLN A 113 15.13 11.06 -0.99
C GLN A 113 16.15 10.59 -2.03
N ALA A 114 16.30 9.27 -2.21
CA ALA A 114 17.12 8.68 -3.27
C ALA A 114 16.53 8.97 -4.66
N ALA A 115 15.21 8.88 -4.81
CA ALA A 115 14.50 9.19 -6.06
C ALA A 115 14.52 10.69 -6.41
N ALA A 116 14.61 11.56 -5.43
CA ALA A 116 14.65 13.03 -5.61
C ALA A 116 16.06 13.58 -5.88
N ARG A 117 17.12 12.76 -5.84
CA ARG A 117 18.46 13.21 -6.23
C ARG A 117 18.47 13.51 -7.72
N PRO A 118 18.79 14.75 -8.15
CA PRO A 118 18.97 15.04 -9.56
C PRO A 118 20.08 14.10 -10.07
N LEU A 119 19.85 13.50 -11.23
CA LEU A 119 20.87 12.77 -11.99
C LEU A 119 22.08 13.70 -12.13
N ALA A 120 23.09 13.48 -11.32
CA ALA A 120 24.35 14.19 -11.46
C ALA A 120 24.80 13.93 -12.87
N ARG A 121 24.85 15.01 -13.69
CA ARG A 121 25.43 14.97 -15.03
C ARG A 121 26.86 14.43 -14.85
N GLY A 122 27.06 13.18 -15.24
CA GLY A 122 28.40 12.64 -15.40
C GLY A 122 29.16 13.56 -16.37
N PRO A 123 30.46 13.80 -16.15
CA PRO A 123 31.24 14.58 -17.09
C PRO A 123 31.18 13.88 -18.45
N LEU A 124 30.68 14.61 -19.46
CA LEU A 124 30.89 14.26 -20.87
C LEU A 124 32.40 14.17 -21.07
N ARG A 125 32.95 12.98 -21.06
CA ARG A 125 34.31 12.78 -21.57
C ARG A 125 34.28 13.18 -23.02
N ALA A 126 34.93 14.30 -23.30
CA ALA A 126 35.33 14.66 -24.65
C ALA A 126 36.19 13.53 -25.21
N ALA A 127 35.63 12.84 -26.18
CA ALA A 127 36.40 12.00 -27.08
C ALA A 127 36.83 12.93 -28.23
N GLU A 128 37.94 13.58 -28.05
CA GLU A 128 38.65 14.25 -29.15
C GLU A 128 40.12 14.09 -28.90
N GLU A 129 40.74 13.66 -30.01
CA GLU A 129 42.13 13.65 -30.39
C GLU A 129 42.83 12.31 -30.33
N GLU A 130 42.78 11.66 -31.50
CA GLU A 130 43.83 10.85 -32.05
C GLU A 130 44.47 11.68 -33.15
N PRO A 131 45.75 12.08 -33.06
CA PRO A 131 46.58 12.47 -34.24
C PRO A 131 47.49 11.35 -34.63
N ASP A 132 47.53 11.06 -35.94
CA ASP A 132 48.56 10.45 -36.80
C ASP A 132 49.62 9.52 -36.18
#